data_6d64e4f3c541558d4538e17bf4f228cf
#
_entry.id   6d64e4f3c541558d4538e17bf4f228cf
#
_cell.length_a   1.000
_cell.length_b   1.000
_cell.length_c   1.000
_cell.angle_alpha   90.00
_cell.angle_beta   90.00
_cell.angle_gamma   90.00
#
_symmetry.space_group_name_H-M   'P 1'
#
loop_
_entity.id
_entity.type
_entity.pdbx_description
1 polymer ?
#
loop_
_entity_poly.entity_id
_entity_poly.type
_entity_poly.pdbx_seq_one_letter_code
_entity_poly.pdbx_strand_id
1 'polypeptide(L)'
;MTAETTSETLAPHTWHWQGYPIVYRQQGRTGTPLLLIHGFGASSLHWRKNIPVLAAAHRVYAIDLLGFGGSAKPSPQAIPYTFETWATLVVDFCREVIGAPAVLIGNSIGCVVALQAAVVAPAWVQQLILLNCSLRQLNERKRQQLPWYRQWGTALLQQLLGNRAIGTYFFRQIAQPRAVRRILHQAYGDPVAVTDELVQILLAPAQEVGAADVFLAFVRYSQGPLPEDLLPHVTCPTYFLWGAADPWEAITEGQQLAAFSCVRQFVPLPGVGHCPQDEAPDVVNGYIQQWLASE
;
A
#
# COMPACT_ATOMS: atom_id res chain seq x y z
N MET A 1 -34.86 17.02 2.54
CA MET A 1 -33.76 17.77 1.92
C MET A 1 -32.58 16.78 1.82
N THR A 2 -32.49 16.10 0.70
CA THR A 2 -31.41 15.21 0.39
C THR A 2 -30.19 16.08 0.01
N ALA A 3 -29.15 16.04 0.84
CA ALA A 3 -27.88 16.66 0.51
C ALA A 3 -27.29 15.92 -0.71
N GLU A 4 -27.34 16.55 -1.85
CA GLU A 4 -26.46 16.23 -2.97
C GLU A 4 -25.04 16.50 -2.51
N THR A 5 -24.36 15.45 -2.06
CA THR A 5 -22.90 15.44 -1.91
C THR A 5 -22.35 15.48 -3.33
N THR A 6 -22.15 16.69 -3.86
CA THR A 6 -21.30 16.89 -5.03
C THR A 6 -19.97 16.24 -4.73
N SER A 7 -19.70 15.14 -5.41
CA SER A 7 -18.40 14.53 -5.54
C SER A 7 -17.46 15.61 -6.12
N GLU A 8 -16.84 16.44 -5.26
CA GLU A 8 -15.61 17.11 -5.62
C GLU A 8 -14.64 15.98 -5.96
N THR A 9 -14.48 15.76 -7.24
CA THR A 9 -13.54 14.79 -7.76
C THR A 9 -12.20 15.11 -7.10
N LEU A 10 -11.65 14.14 -6.37
CA LEU A 10 -10.33 14.23 -5.75
C LEU A 10 -9.30 14.52 -6.84
N ALA A 11 -9.13 15.81 -7.16
CA ALA A 11 -8.27 16.25 -8.25
C ALA A 11 -6.83 15.79 -8.00
N PRO A 12 -6.16 15.27 -9.02
CA PRO A 12 -4.75 14.90 -8.90
C PRO A 12 -3.89 16.17 -8.88
N HIS A 13 -2.88 16.17 -8.00
CA HIS A 13 -1.76 17.09 -8.00
C HIS A 13 -0.51 16.37 -8.47
N THR A 14 0.48 17.13 -8.95
CA THR A 14 1.77 16.57 -9.37
C THR A 14 2.90 17.27 -8.63
N TRP A 15 3.80 16.47 -8.08
CA TRP A 15 5.08 16.86 -7.52
C TRP A 15 6.21 16.18 -8.29
N HIS A 16 7.36 16.81 -8.44
CA HIS A 16 8.50 16.23 -9.14
C HIS A 16 9.56 15.76 -8.15
N TRP A 17 9.70 14.45 -8.03
CA TRP A 17 10.70 13.79 -7.21
C TRP A 17 11.84 13.26 -8.09
N GLN A 18 13.05 13.77 -7.89
CA GLN A 18 14.23 13.41 -8.71
C GLN A 18 13.96 13.53 -10.23
N GLY A 19 13.14 14.50 -10.64
CA GLY A 19 12.76 14.73 -12.03
C GLY A 19 11.57 13.86 -12.52
N TYR A 20 11.06 12.93 -11.72
CA TYR A 20 9.91 12.10 -12.05
C TYR A 20 8.60 12.71 -11.53
N PRO A 21 7.55 12.85 -12.34
CA PRO A 21 6.25 13.30 -11.87
C PRO A 21 5.63 12.24 -10.95
N ILE A 22 5.29 12.66 -9.73
CA ILE A 22 4.59 11.89 -8.71
C ILE A 22 3.21 12.49 -8.52
N VAL A 23 2.19 11.68 -8.72
CA VAL A 23 0.81 12.09 -8.53
C VAL A 23 0.37 11.85 -7.10
N TYR A 24 -0.38 12.80 -6.55
CA TYR A 24 -1.00 12.66 -5.24
C TYR A 24 -2.35 13.38 -5.21
N ARG A 25 -3.16 13.07 -4.20
CA ARG A 25 -4.42 13.75 -3.90
C ARG A 25 -4.34 14.38 -2.54
N GLN A 26 -4.99 15.54 -2.39
CA GLN A 26 -5.01 16.27 -1.13
C GLN A 26 -6.42 16.77 -0.83
N GLN A 27 -6.83 16.63 0.43
CA GLN A 27 -8.05 17.23 0.95
C GLN A 27 -7.89 17.59 2.42
N GLY A 28 -8.64 18.63 2.89
CA GLY A 28 -8.49 19.17 4.24
C GLY A 28 -7.36 20.20 4.33
N ARG A 29 -7.49 21.15 5.29
CA ARG A 29 -6.58 22.29 5.42
C ARG A 29 -5.95 22.42 6.81
N THR A 30 -6.53 21.75 7.79
CA THR A 30 -6.15 21.88 9.21
C THR A 30 -5.92 20.51 9.83
N GLY A 31 -5.44 20.48 11.06
CA GLY A 31 -5.22 19.26 11.82
C GLY A 31 -3.95 18.50 11.43
N THR A 32 -3.82 17.30 11.96
CA THR A 32 -2.66 16.42 11.78
C THR A 32 -2.49 16.01 10.31
N PRO A 33 -1.28 16.09 9.73
CA PRO A 33 -1.03 15.57 8.40
C PRO A 33 -1.11 14.04 8.37
N LEU A 34 -1.92 13.50 7.45
CA LEU A 34 -2.04 12.08 7.20
C LEU A 34 -1.54 11.78 5.79
N LEU A 35 -0.65 10.81 5.64
CA LEU A 35 -0.19 10.33 4.35
C LEU A 35 -0.64 8.88 4.12
N LEU A 36 -1.53 8.70 3.18
CA LEU A 36 -2.11 7.41 2.80
C LEU A 36 -1.26 6.76 1.70
N ILE A 37 -0.80 5.53 1.94
CA ILE A 37 0.13 4.80 1.07
C ILE A 37 -0.54 3.50 0.62
N HIS A 38 -0.80 3.38 -0.67
CA HIS A 38 -1.51 2.25 -1.26
C HIS A 38 -0.67 0.97 -1.34
N GLY A 39 -1.33 -0.16 -1.61
CA GLY A 39 -0.73 -1.46 -1.85
C GLY A 39 -0.24 -1.66 -3.30
N PHE A 40 0.32 -2.83 -3.58
CA PHE A 40 0.82 -3.20 -4.90
C PHE A 40 -0.29 -3.15 -5.97
N GLY A 41 0.03 -2.55 -7.13
CA GLY A 41 -0.90 -2.45 -8.27
C GLY A 41 -2.08 -1.51 -8.05
N ALA A 42 -2.12 -0.78 -6.93
CA ALA A 42 -3.16 0.18 -6.61
C ALA A 42 -2.72 1.64 -6.89
N SER A 43 -3.46 2.59 -6.38
CA SER A 43 -3.20 4.03 -6.46
C SER A 43 -3.83 4.76 -5.27
N SER A 44 -3.62 6.07 -5.19
CA SER A 44 -4.27 6.96 -4.21
C SER A 44 -5.81 6.88 -4.24
N LEU A 45 -6.40 6.52 -5.39
CA LEU A 45 -7.85 6.31 -5.52
C LEU A 45 -8.38 5.11 -4.72
N HIS A 46 -7.50 4.21 -4.27
CA HIS A 46 -7.91 3.13 -3.38
C HIS A 46 -8.35 3.64 -2.00
N TRP A 47 -7.97 4.89 -1.68
CA TRP A 47 -8.36 5.61 -0.45
C TRP A 47 -9.55 6.57 -0.65
N ARG A 48 -10.24 6.56 -1.80
CA ARG A 48 -11.31 7.50 -2.15
C ARG A 48 -12.45 7.55 -1.14
N LYS A 49 -12.72 6.45 -0.42
CA LYS A 49 -13.75 6.37 0.62
C LYS A 49 -13.26 6.89 1.99
N ASN A 50 -11.96 7.02 2.18
CA ASN A 50 -11.35 7.45 3.45
C ASN A 50 -10.99 8.93 3.43
N ILE A 51 -10.46 9.43 2.30
CA ILE A 51 -9.98 10.81 2.17
C ILE A 51 -11.05 11.83 2.61
N PRO A 52 -12.30 11.81 2.11
CA PRO A 52 -13.29 12.82 2.49
C PRO A 52 -13.65 12.81 3.98
N VAL A 53 -13.72 11.63 4.58
CA VAL A 53 -14.08 11.45 5.99
C VAL A 53 -12.96 11.97 6.89
N LEU A 54 -11.71 11.60 6.60
CA LEU A 54 -10.54 12.01 7.39
C LEU A 54 -10.24 13.50 7.20
N ALA A 55 -10.48 14.03 6.01
CA ALA A 55 -10.25 15.44 5.66
C ALA A 55 -11.19 16.42 6.40
N ALA A 56 -12.24 15.94 7.04
CA ALA A 56 -13.12 16.76 7.88
C ALA A 56 -12.37 17.38 9.09
N ALA A 57 -11.32 16.67 9.58
CA ALA A 57 -10.54 17.11 10.74
C ALA A 57 -9.03 17.16 10.50
N HIS A 58 -8.52 16.61 9.40
CA HIS A 58 -7.10 16.43 9.13
C HIS A 58 -6.70 16.92 7.74
N ARG A 59 -5.39 17.17 7.56
CA ARG A 59 -4.79 17.41 6.24
C ARG A 59 -4.43 16.06 5.63
N VAL A 60 -5.22 15.57 4.69
CA VAL A 60 -5.07 14.23 4.13
C VAL A 60 -4.38 14.31 2.77
N TYR A 61 -3.34 13.52 2.62
CA TYR A 61 -2.60 13.30 1.39
C TYR A 61 -2.67 11.82 1.05
N ALA A 62 -2.86 11.48 -0.23
CA ALA A 62 -2.76 10.11 -0.72
C ALA A 62 -1.84 10.12 -1.93
N ILE A 63 -0.73 9.39 -1.86
CA ILE A 63 0.32 9.39 -2.88
C ILE A 63 0.18 8.17 -3.80
N ASP A 64 0.43 8.37 -5.10
CA ASP A 64 0.71 7.29 -6.02
C ASP A 64 2.22 7.02 -5.98
N LEU A 65 2.64 5.88 -5.44
CA LEU A 65 4.05 5.52 -5.39
C LEU A 65 4.66 5.47 -6.80
N LEU A 66 5.94 5.80 -6.91
CA LEU A 66 6.67 5.67 -8.18
C LEU A 66 6.44 4.27 -8.78
N GLY A 67 6.04 4.21 -10.03
CA GLY A 67 5.68 2.97 -10.73
C GLY A 67 4.19 2.64 -10.72
N PHE A 68 3.37 3.34 -9.93
CA PHE A 68 1.95 3.05 -9.74
C PHE A 68 1.06 4.27 -10.00
N GLY A 69 -0.24 4.02 -10.08
CA GLY A 69 -1.24 5.07 -10.30
C GLY A 69 -0.90 5.94 -11.51
N GLY A 70 -1.07 7.25 -11.37
CA GLY A 70 -0.67 8.26 -12.36
C GLY A 70 0.79 8.71 -12.24
N SER A 71 1.56 8.17 -11.30
CA SER A 71 2.98 8.49 -11.15
C SER A 71 3.83 7.87 -12.24
N ALA A 72 5.00 8.48 -12.48
CA ALA A 72 5.96 8.01 -13.47
C ALA A 72 6.32 6.52 -13.28
N LYS A 73 6.54 5.85 -14.41
CA LYS A 73 6.94 4.43 -14.48
C LYS A 73 8.29 4.28 -15.22
N PRO A 74 9.38 4.88 -14.66
CA PRO A 74 10.69 4.81 -15.30
C PRO A 74 11.20 3.38 -15.42
N SER A 75 12.18 3.19 -16.31
CA SER A 75 12.85 1.90 -16.43
C SER A 75 13.50 1.49 -15.10
N PRO A 76 13.42 0.19 -14.70
CA PRO A 76 14.09 -0.31 -13.49
C PRO A 76 15.62 -0.15 -13.49
N GLN A 77 16.23 0.12 -14.66
CA GLN A 77 17.65 0.46 -14.79
C GLN A 77 17.93 1.91 -14.40
N ALA A 78 16.95 2.80 -14.53
CA ALA A 78 17.10 4.21 -14.17
C ALA A 78 16.89 4.42 -12.66
N ILE A 79 15.92 3.72 -12.07
CA ILE A 79 15.65 3.76 -10.64
C ILE A 79 15.09 2.41 -10.15
N PRO A 80 15.61 1.83 -9.06
CA PRO A 80 15.16 0.55 -8.56
C PRO A 80 13.80 0.67 -7.85
N TYR A 81 12.91 -0.31 -8.06
CA TYR A 81 11.63 -0.43 -7.37
C TYR A 81 11.80 -1.25 -6.09
N THR A 82 12.30 -0.58 -5.04
CA THR A 82 12.58 -1.19 -3.73
C THR A 82 11.87 -0.42 -2.61
N PHE A 83 11.75 -1.04 -1.43
CA PHE A 83 11.16 -0.36 -0.27
C PHE A 83 12.00 0.83 0.18
N GLU A 84 13.31 0.78 0.03
CA GLU A 84 14.22 1.87 0.32
C GLU A 84 13.96 3.08 -0.59
N THR A 85 13.77 2.83 -1.89
CA THR A 85 13.42 3.87 -2.87
C THR A 85 12.09 4.53 -2.52
N TRP A 86 11.06 3.72 -2.25
CA TRP A 86 9.74 4.25 -1.89
C TRP A 86 9.71 4.92 -0.53
N ALA A 87 10.47 4.43 0.45
CA ALA A 87 10.60 5.10 1.75
C ALA A 87 11.26 6.47 1.61
N THR A 88 12.32 6.58 0.80
CA THR A 88 12.96 7.88 0.49
C THR A 88 11.96 8.84 -0.16
N LEU A 89 11.21 8.37 -1.17
CA LEU A 89 10.15 9.16 -1.80
C LEU A 89 9.10 9.66 -0.79
N VAL A 90 8.64 8.80 0.12
CA VAL A 90 7.65 9.15 1.16
C VAL A 90 8.22 10.17 2.13
N VAL A 91 9.47 10.00 2.57
CA VAL A 91 10.14 10.97 3.47
C VAL A 91 10.32 12.31 2.79
N ASP A 92 10.76 12.34 1.53
CA ASP A 92 10.93 13.57 0.77
C ASP A 92 9.58 14.25 0.50
N PHE A 93 8.51 13.47 0.28
CA PHE A 93 7.14 14.01 0.18
C PHE A 93 6.70 14.68 1.49
N CYS A 94 7.00 14.08 2.65
CA CYS A 94 6.73 14.71 3.94
C CYS A 94 7.49 16.03 4.10
N ARG A 95 8.76 16.09 3.65
CA ARG A 95 9.60 17.28 3.74
C ARG A 95 9.16 18.40 2.80
N GLU A 96 8.95 18.07 1.54
CA GLU A 96 8.82 19.05 0.46
C GLU A 96 7.36 19.44 0.20
N VAL A 97 6.40 18.52 0.37
CA VAL A 97 4.98 18.76 0.05
C VAL A 97 4.18 19.00 1.31
N ILE A 98 4.31 18.14 2.33
CA ILE A 98 3.56 18.29 3.57
C ILE A 98 4.15 19.37 4.47
N GLY A 99 5.50 19.49 4.51
CA GLY A 99 6.25 20.46 5.31
C GLY A 99 6.22 20.20 6.82
N ALA A 100 5.82 18.99 7.24
CA ALA A 100 5.73 18.60 8.65
C ALA A 100 5.80 17.07 8.80
N PRO A 101 6.16 16.56 10.00
CA PRO A 101 5.99 15.14 10.32
C PRO A 101 4.52 14.71 10.13
N ALA A 102 4.32 13.50 9.64
CA ALA A 102 3.00 12.98 9.31
C ALA A 102 2.71 11.64 9.98
N VAL A 103 1.43 11.32 10.12
CA VAL A 103 0.96 9.96 10.39
C VAL A 103 0.93 9.22 9.06
N LEU A 104 1.67 8.11 8.96
CA LEU A 104 1.69 7.29 7.77
C LEU A 104 0.68 6.14 7.90
N ILE A 105 -0.21 6.04 6.93
CA ILE A 105 -1.28 5.04 6.90
C ILE A 105 -1.06 4.19 5.65
N GLY A 106 -0.67 2.93 5.82
CA GLY A 106 -0.32 2.03 4.73
C GLY A 106 -1.27 0.86 4.59
N ASN A 107 -1.41 0.34 3.35
CA ASN A 107 -2.03 -0.94 3.09
C ASN A 107 -1.03 -1.86 2.37
N SER A 108 -0.96 -3.13 2.79
CA SER A 108 -0.14 -4.16 2.14
C SER A 108 1.35 -3.74 2.05
N ILE A 109 1.94 -3.63 0.86
CA ILE A 109 3.32 -3.14 0.67
C ILE A 109 3.48 -1.70 1.17
N GLY A 110 2.43 -0.87 1.14
CA GLY A 110 2.44 0.48 1.70
C GLY A 110 2.77 0.51 3.19
N CYS A 111 2.45 -0.55 3.93
CA CYS A 111 2.87 -0.71 5.32
C CYS A 111 4.39 -0.88 5.45
N VAL A 112 5.00 -1.69 4.58
CA VAL A 112 6.47 -1.90 4.59
C VAL A 112 7.20 -0.61 4.21
N VAL A 113 6.66 0.15 3.25
CA VAL A 113 7.16 1.49 2.88
C VAL A 113 7.08 2.43 4.08
N ALA A 114 5.95 2.46 4.79
CA ALA A 114 5.76 3.30 5.98
C ALA A 114 6.72 2.91 7.13
N LEU A 115 6.87 1.61 7.39
CA LEU A 115 7.83 1.08 8.38
C LEU A 115 9.27 1.49 8.02
N GLN A 116 9.68 1.29 6.76
CA GLN A 116 11.01 1.66 6.29
C GLN A 116 11.23 3.18 6.42
N ALA A 117 10.24 4.02 6.08
CA ALA A 117 10.30 5.47 6.24
C ALA A 117 10.48 5.87 7.72
N ALA A 118 9.75 5.21 8.64
CA ALA A 118 9.88 5.47 10.07
C ALA A 118 11.26 5.09 10.64
N VAL A 119 11.90 4.05 10.09
CA VAL A 119 13.26 3.64 10.50
C VAL A 119 14.32 4.60 9.97
N VAL A 120 14.23 5.00 8.67
CA VAL A 120 15.28 5.83 8.07
C VAL A 120 15.15 7.32 8.41
N ALA A 121 13.96 7.77 8.76
CA ALA A 121 13.71 9.20 9.07
C ALA A 121 12.66 9.37 10.18
N PRO A 122 12.91 8.88 11.41
CA PRO A 122 11.93 8.87 12.50
C PRO A 122 11.37 10.26 12.85
N ALA A 123 12.14 11.32 12.64
CA ALA A 123 11.69 12.70 12.89
C ALA A 123 10.54 13.16 11.96
N TRP A 124 10.27 12.44 10.87
CA TRP A 124 9.23 12.77 9.89
C TRP A 124 8.00 11.89 9.99
N VAL A 125 8.00 10.92 10.93
CA VAL A 125 6.88 9.99 11.13
C VAL A 125 6.39 10.08 12.56
N GLN A 126 5.17 10.59 12.74
CA GLN A 126 4.56 10.73 14.08
C GLN A 126 3.99 9.40 14.59
N GLN A 127 3.35 8.65 13.71
CA GLN A 127 2.60 7.43 14.04
C GLN A 127 2.46 6.57 12.79
N LEU A 128 2.32 5.27 12.98
CA LEU A 128 2.02 4.31 11.92
C LEU A 128 0.66 3.65 12.14
N ILE A 129 -0.15 3.60 11.07
CA ILE A 129 -1.41 2.82 11.03
C ILE A 129 -1.32 1.89 9.82
N LEU A 130 -1.27 0.59 10.08
CA LEU A 130 -0.88 -0.43 9.11
C LEU A 130 -2.03 -1.41 8.87
N LEU A 131 -2.52 -1.45 7.62
CA LEU A 131 -3.67 -2.25 7.21
C LEU A 131 -3.19 -3.46 6.41
N ASN A 132 -3.43 -4.69 6.90
CA ASN A 132 -3.04 -5.94 6.25
C ASN A 132 -1.61 -5.86 5.71
N CYS A 133 -0.67 -5.60 6.62
CA CYS A 133 0.74 -5.41 6.28
C CYS A 133 1.29 -6.62 5.51
N SER A 134 1.96 -6.35 4.39
CA SER A 134 2.58 -7.41 3.61
C SER A 134 3.67 -8.11 4.44
N LEU A 135 3.48 -9.41 4.66
CA LEU A 135 4.44 -10.30 5.32
C LEU A 135 5.54 -10.77 4.36
N ARG A 136 5.47 -10.29 3.09
CA ARG A 136 6.48 -10.55 2.05
C ARG A 136 6.77 -12.05 1.83
N GLN A 137 5.73 -12.83 1.60
CA GLN A 137 5.84 -14.28 1.40
C GLN A 137 6.79 -14.70 0.24
N LEU A 138 7.02 -13.79 -0.73
CA LEU A 138 7.98 -13.99 -1.82
C LEU A 138 9.44 -13.62 -1.46
N ASN A 139 9.70 -13.15 -0.22
CA ASN A 139 11.05 -12.85 0.23
C ASN A 139 11.90 -14.13 0.27
N GLU A 140 13.15 -14.00 -0.13
CA GLU A 140 14.09 -15.12 -0.22
C GLU A 140 14.25 -15.86 1.11
N ARG A 141 14.34 -15.14 2.25
CA ARG A 141 14.48 -15.76 3.58
C ARG A 141 13.24 -16.57 3.98
N LYS A 142 12.03 -16.07 3.69
CA LYS A 142 10.78 -16.81 3.96
C LYS A 142 10.66 -18.02 3.03
N ARG A 143 11.04 -17.87 1.77
CA ARG A 143 11.03 -18.96 0.80
C ARG A 143 11.97 -20.10 1.21
N GLN A 144 13.13 -19.81 1.80
CA GLN A 144 14.07 -20.82 2.29
C GLN A 144 13.50 -21.69 3.43
N GLN A 145 12.45 -21.20 4.11
CA GLN A 145 11.73 -21.95 5.16
C GLN A 145 10.65 -22.89 4.63
N LEU A 146 10.30 -22.78 3.34
CA LEU A 146 9.31 -23.65 2.71
C LEU A 146 9.89 -25.05 2.44
N PRO A 147 9.06 -26.11 2.32
CA PRO A 147 9.50 -27.42 1.83
C PRO A 147 10.20 -27.30 0.47
N TRP A 148 11.22 -28.11 0.26
CA TRP A 148 12.11 -28.03 -0.93
C TRP A 148 11.35 -27.99 -2.28
N TYR A 149 10.29 -28.75 -2.42
CA TYR A 149 9.48 -28.80 -3.66
C TYR A 149 8.75 -27.47 -3.94
N ARG A 150 8.35 -26.72 -2.88
CA ARG A 150 7.77 -25.38 -3.02
C ARG A 150 8.86 -24.34 -3.30
N GLN A 151 10.03 -24.47 -2.69
CA GLN A 151 11.17 -23.59 -3.00
C GLN A 151 11.52 -23.65 -4.49
N TRP A 152 11.61 -24.85 -5.07
CA TRP A 152 11.91 -25.06 -6.49
C TRP A 152 10.79 -24.50 -7.38
N GLY A 153 9.55 -24.75 -7.06
CA GLY A 153 8.40 -24.25 -7.82
C GLY A 153 8.33 -22.72 -7.87
N THR A 154 8.52 -22.05 -6.73
CA THR A 154 8.54 -20.57 -6.66
C THR A 154 9.77 -19.98 -7.35
N ALA A 155 10.94 -20.61 -7.23
CA ALA A 155 12.15 -20.15 -7.92
C ALA A 155 12.00 -20.25 -9.43
N LEU A 156 11.50 -21.39 -9.95
CA LEU A 156 11.23 -21.59 -11.37
C LEU A 156 10.22 -20.57 -11.90
N LEU A 157 9.11 -20.34 -11.18
CA LEU A 157 8.12 -19.36 -11.55
C LEU A 157 8.71 -17.95 -11.61
N GLN A 158 9.50 -17.54 -10.61
CA GLN A 158 10.18 -16.24 -10.61
C GLN A 158 11.16 -16.12 -11.78
N GLN A 159 11.89 -17.21 -12.09
CA GLN A 159 12.82 -17.23 -13.23
C GLN A 159 12.07 -17.12 -14.57
N LEU A 160 10.96 -17.82 -14.75
CA LEU A 160 10.09 -17.73 -15.93
C LEU A 160 9.51 -16.33 -16.10
N LEU A 161 8.90 -15.77 -15.03
CA LEU A 161 8.42 -14.42 -15.03
C LEU A 161 9.56 -13.39 -15.16
N GLY A 162 10.77 -13.77 -14.78
CA GLY A 162 12.01 -13.02 -14.97
C GLY A 162 12.38 -12.85 -16.44
N ASN A 163 11.96 -13.72 -17.35
CA ASN A 163 12.09 -13.49 -18.79
C ASN A 163 11.13 -12.37 -19.20
N ARG A 164 11.65 -11.28 -19.78
CA ARG A 164 10.87 -10.08 -20.10
C ARG A 164 9.68 -10.38 -21.03
N ALA A 165 9.86 -11.24 -22.02
CA ALA A 165 8.79 -11.58 -22.96
C ALA A 165 7.68 -12.37 -22.28
N ILE A 166 8.03 -13.42 -21.51
CA ILE A 166 7.08 -14.27 -20.78
C ILE A 166 6.38 -13.45 -19.70
N GLY A 167 7.14 -12.69 -18.91
CA GLY A 167 6.57 -11.87 -17.85
C GLY A 167 5.66 -10.76 -18.35
N THR A 168 6.02 -10.09 -19.46
CA THR A 168 5.16 -9.08 -20.09
C THR A 168 3.88 -9.72 -20.65
N TYR A 169 3.98 -10.88 -21.27
CA TYR A 169 2.79 -11.61 -21.72
C TYR A 169 1.88 -11.98 -20.54
N PHE A 170 2.45 -12.54 -19.48
CA PHE A 170 1.70 -12.87 -18.25
C PHE A 170 1.04 -11.63 -17.65
N PHE A 171 1.79 -10.52 -17.51
CA PHE A 171 1.25 -9.26 -17.00
C PHE A 171 0.05 -8.79 -17.82
N ARG A 172 0.12 -8.84 -19.16
CA ARG A 172 -0.99 -8.47 -20.03
C ARG A 172 -2.24 -9.33 -19.81
N GLN A 173 -2.09 -10.60 -19.41
CA GLN A 173 -3.23 -11.47 -19.10
C GLN A 173 -3.89 -11.10 -17.77
N ILE A 174 -3.11 -10.71 -16.76
CA ILE A 174 -3.66 -10.27 -15.46
C ILE A 174 -4.17 -8.82 -15.52
N ALA A 175 -3.64 -7.98 -16.39
CA ALA A 175 -4.11 -6.61 -16.65
C ALA A 175 -5.33 -6.59 -17.60
N GLN A 176 -6.31 -7.46 -17.35
CA GLN A 176 -7.59 -7.53 -18.07
C GLN A 176 -8.75 -7.39 -17.08
N PRO A 177 -9.88 -6.78 -17.45
CA PRO A 177 -10.99 -6.53 -16.52
C PRO A 177 -11.48 -7.80 -15.79
N ARG A 178 -11.59 -8.91 -16.51
CA ARG A 178 -12.02 -10.19 -15.95
C ARG A 178 -11.01 -10.78 -14.96
N ALA A 179 -9.70 -10.63 -15.24
CA ALA A 179 -8.64 -11.10 -14.36
C ALA A 179 -8.54 -10.25 -13.10
N VAL A 180 -8.55 -8.91 -13.24
CA VAL A 180 -8.56 -7.97 -12.12
C VAL A 180 -9.76 -8.25 -11.22
N ARG A 181 -10.97 -8.38 -11.77
CA ARG A 181 -12.17 -8.71 -10.99
C ARG A 181 -12.01 -10.03 -10.23
N ARG A 182 -11.47 -11.07 -10.87
CA ARG A 182 -11.23 -12.37 -10.20
C ARG A 182 -10.24 -12.24 -9.05
N ILE A 183 -9.16 -11.48 -9.23
CA ILE A 183 -8.16 -11.22 -8.18
C ILE A 183 -8.81 -10.47 -7.02
N LEU A 184 -9.64 -9.45 -7.30
CA LEU A 184 -10.36 -8.70 -6.28
C LEU A 184 -11.35 -9.59 -5.50
N HIS A 185 -12.11 -10.47 -6.18
CA HIS A 185 -12.99 -11.43 -5.49
C HIS A 185 -12.24 -12.45 -4.62
N GLN A 186 -10.96 -12.67 -4.86
CA GLN A 186 -10.12 -13.45 -3.94
C GLN A 186 -9.65 -12.60 -2.76
N ALA A 187 -9.29 -11.34 -3.00
CA ALA A 187 -8.71 -10.46 -1.99
C ALA A 187 -9.74 -9.92 -0.97
N TYR A 188 -10.99 -9.75 -1.40
CA TYR A 188 -12.06 -9.15 -0.62
C TYR A 188 -12.89 -10.22 0.08
N GLY A 189 -13.21 -10.03 1.34
CA GLY A 189 -14.11 -10.90 2.10
C GLY A 189 -15.57 -10.71 1.68
N ASP A 190 -15.97 -9.47 1.35
CA ASP A 190 -17.28 -9.16 0.79
C ASP A 190 -17.20 -8.97 -0.74
N PRO A 191 -17.76 -9.91 -1.53
CA PRO A 191 -17.80 -9.80 -3.00
C PRO A 191 -18.55 -8.56 -3.51
N VAL A 192 -19.49 -8.01 -2.74
CA VAL A 192 -20.31 -6.83 -3.12
C VAL A 192 -19.43 -5.57 -3.20
N ALA A 193 -18.36 -5.51 -2.41
CA ALA A 193 -17.40 -4.40 -2.45
C ALA A 193 -16.61 -4.33 -3.76
N VAL A 194 -16.58 -5.40 -4.57
CA VAL A 194 -15.88 -5.44 -5.86
C VAL A 194 -16.73 -4.82 -6.97
N THR A 195 -16.74 -3.50 -7.03
CA THR A 195 -17.49 -2.71 -8.00
C THR A 195 -16.76 -2.59 -9.35
N ASP A 196 -17.52 -2.21 -10.40
CA ASP A 196 -16.94 -1.87 -11.72
C ASP A 196 -15.98 -0.68 -11.63
N GLU A 197 -16.32 0.32 -10.80
CA GLU A 197 -15.46 1.46 -10.52
C GLU A 197 -14.11 1.02 -9.97
N LEU A 198 -14.09 0.15 -8.97
CA LEU A 198 -12.86 -0.37 -8.38
C LEU A 198 -12.00 -1.10 -9.41
N VAL A 199 -12.63 -1.94 -10.24
CA VAL A 199 -11.92 -2.64 -11.33
C VAL A 199 -11.25 -1.64 -12.28
N GLN A 200 -11.93 -0.56 -12.66
CA GLN A 200 -11.37 0.47 -13.54
C GLN A 200 -10.24 1.26 -12.87
N ILE A 201 -10.38 1.62 -11.59
CA ILE A 201 -9.34 2.31 -10.82
C ILE A 201 -8.02 1.53 -10.81
N LEU A 202 -8.09 0.20 -10.68
CA LEU A 202 -6.88 -0.65 -10.65
C LEU A 202 -6.38 -1.00 -12.05
N LEU A 203 -7.27 -1.13 -13.02
CA LEU A 203 -6.93 -1.51 -14.38
C LEU A 203 -6.25 -0.39 -15.17
N ALA A 204 -6.74 0.84 -15.06
CA ALA A 204 -6.27 1.95 -15.88
C ALA A 204 -4.75 2.18 -15.75
N PRO A 205 -4.15 2.25 -14.55
CA PRO A 205 -2.69 2.39 -14.40
C PRO A 205 -1.90 1.17 -14.90
N ALA A 206 -2.49 -0.03 -14.82
CA ALA A 206 -1.84 -1.25 -15.30
C ALA A 206 -1.71 -1.32 -16.83
N GLN A 207 -2.50 -0.52 -17.56
CA GLN A 207 -2.44 -0.45 -19.02
C GLN A 207 -1.44 0.59 -19.54
N GLU A 208 -0.84 1.39 -18.66
CA GLU A 208 0.12 2.41 -19.04
C GLU A 208 1.49 1.83 -19.41
N VAL A 209 2.22 2.60 -20.21
CA VAL A 209 3.60 2.26 -20.59
C VAL A 209 4.49 2.19 -19.34
N GLY A 210 5.30 1.14 -19.25
CA GLY A 210 6.17 0.90 -18.09
C GLY A 210 5.56 0.02 -17.00
N ALA A 211 4.22 -0.11 -16.90
CA ALA A 211 3.56 -0.87 -15.84
C ALA A 211 4.02 -2.34 -15.77
N ALA A 212 4.23 -2.98 -16.92
CA ALA A 212 4.76 -4.35 -16.98
C ALA A 212 6.19 -4.44 -16.43
N ASP A 213 7.05 -3.47 -16.76
CA ASP A 213 8.45 -3.46 -16.28
C ASP A 213 8.50 -3.23 -14.76
N VAL A 214 7.62 -2.38 -14.19
CA VAL A 214 7.44 -2.19 -12.75
C VAL A 214 7.00 -3.49 -12.07
N PHE A 215 5.96 -4.14 -12.61
CA PHE A 215 5.48 -5.43 -12.09
C PHE A 215 6.61 -6.47 -12.04
N LEU A 216 7.35 -6.61 -13.13
CA LEU A 216 8.45 -7.58 -13.21
C LEU A 216 9.60 -7.22 -12.28
N ALA A 217 9.93 -5.94 -12.13
CA ALA A 217 10.94 -5.49 -11.19
C ALA A 217 10.57 -5.87 -9.75
N PHE A 218 9.30 -5.63 -9.36
CA PHE A 218 8.83 -5.97 -8.02
C PHE A 218 8.78 -7.49 -7.77
N VAL A 219 8.31 -8.29 -8.73
CA VAL A 219 8.29 -9.76 -8.62
C VAL A 219 9.69 -10.34 -8.44
N ARG A 220 10.71 -9.70 -9.05
CA ARG A 220 12.13 -10.08 -8.91
C ARG A 220 12.75 -9.60 -7.59
N TYR A 221 12.15 -8.59 -6.95
CA TYR A 221 12.65 -8.03 -5.69
C TYR A 221 12.33 -8.97 -4.53
N SER A 222 13.08 -10.07 -4.44
CA SER A 222 12.98 -11.08 -3.37
C SER A 222 13.76 -10.74 -2.11
N GLN A 223 14.64 -9.75 -2.18
CA GLN A 223 15.45 -9.23 -1.08
C GLN A 223 14.79 -8.00 -0.44
N GLY A 224 15.47 -7.38 0.51
CA GLY A 224 14.98 -6.20 1.24
C GLY A 224 14.26 -6.57 2.54
N PRO A 225 13.83 -5.54 3.29
CA PRO A 225 13.39 -5.72 4.67
C PRO A 225 12.08 -6.50 4.77
N LEU A 226 11.95 -7.23 5.85
CA LEU A 226 10.69 -7.80 6.33
C LEU A 226 10.11 -6.87 7.42
N PRO A 227 8.79 -6.86 7.67
CA PRO A 227 8.20 -6.09 8.79
C PRO A 227 8.87 -6.39 10.13
N GLU A 228 9.18 -7.65 10.39
CA GLU A 228 9.86 -8.10 11.62
C GLU A 228 11.31 -7.61 11.75
N ASP A 229 11.96 -7.19 10.65
CA ASP A 229 13.28 -6.56 10.70
C ASP A 229 13.18 -5.06 11.04
N LEU A 230 12.09 -4.41 10.63
CA LEU A 230 11.90 -2.97 10.77
C LEU A 230 11.30 -2.59 12.12
N LEU A 231 10.30 -3.33 12.59
CA LEU A 231 9.56 -3.04 13.83
C LEU A 231 10.45 -2.85 15.06
N PRO A 232 11.56 -3.60 15.28
CA PRO A 232 12.48 -3.35 16.42
C PRO A 232 13.11 -1.95 16.42
N HIS A 233 13.16 -1.29 15.25
CA HIS A 233 13.80 0.03 15.09
C HIS A 233 12.80 1.18 14.97
N VAL A 234 11.50 0.88 14.96
CA VAL A 234 10.43 1.90 14.94
C VAL A 234 10.28 2.50 16.34
N THR A 235 10.34 3.83 16.42
CA THR A 235 10.25 4.58 17.66
C THR A 235 8.91 5.25 17.90
N CYS A 236 8.06 5.37 16.89
CA CYS A 236 6.73 5.96 17.00
C CYS A 236 5.65 4.92 17.31
N PRO A 237 4.50 5.33 17.88
CA PRO A 237 3.36 4.45 18.09
C PRO A 237 2.91 3.80 16.78
N THR A 238 2.63 2.51 16.84
CA THR A 238 2.23 1.71 15.67
C THR A 238 0.94 0.94 15.99
N TYR A 239 -0.01 0.98 15.05
CA TYR A 239 -1.31 0.33 15.15
C TYR A 239 -1.55 -0.55 13.93
N PHE A 240 -2.15 -1.70 14.15
CA PHE A 240 -2.53 -2.61 13.08
C PHE A 240 -4.05 -2.79 13.00
N LEU A 241 -4.60 -2.67 11.78
CA LEU A 241 -5.90 -3.18 11.39
C LEU A 241 -5.69 -4.38 10.47
N TRP A 242 -6.37 -5.48 10.73
CA TRP A 242 -6.15 -6.68 9.94
C TRP A 242 -7.46 -7.35 9.56
N GLY A 243 -7.78 -7.38 8.27
CA GLY A 243 -8.89 -8.15 7.75
C GLY A 243 -8.65 -9.63 7.98
N ALA A 244 -9.49 -10.24 8.81
CA ALA A 244 -9.30 -11.62 9.27
C ALA A 244 -9.57 -12.67 8.16
N ALA A 245 -10.26 -12.27 7.09
CA ALA A 245 -10.51 -13.09 5.92
C ALA A 245 -9.49 -12.90 4.79
N ASP A 246 -8.36 -12.22 5.05
CA ASP A 246 -7.30 -12.02 4.06
C ASP A 246 -6.67 -13.36 3.63
N PRO A 247 -6.76 -13.73 2.33
CA PRO A 247 -6.23 -14.99 1.84
C PRO A 247 -4.72 -14.95 1.57
N TRP A 248 -4.12 -13.75 1.55
CA TRP A 248 -2.72 -13.56 1.17
C TRP A 248 -1.81 -13.34 2.36
N GLU A 249 -2.27 -12.58 3.34
CA GLU A 249 -1.53 -12.26 4.54
C GLU A 249 -2.26 -12.82 5.77
N ALA A 250 -1.92 -14.05 6.15
CA ALA A 250 -2.63 -14.78 7.20
C ALA A 250 -2.59 -14.02 8.55
N ILE A 251 -3.77 -13.80 9.13
CA ILE A 251 -3.89 -13.07 10.40
C ILE A 251 -3.06 -13.71 11.53
N THR A 252 -2.92 -15.03 11.54
CA THR A 252 -2.12 -15.77 12.54
C THR A 252 -0.63 -15.42 12.48
N GLU A 253 -0.12 -15.10 11.29
CA GLU A 253 1.25 -14.60 11.13
C GLU A 253 1.30 -13.10 11.47
N GLY A 254 0.31 -12.32 11.01
CA GLY A 254 0.21 -10.89 11.30
C GLY A 254 0.15 -10.59 12.80
N GLN A 255 -0.56 -11.40 13.59
CA GLN A 255 -0.65 -11.26 15.04
C GLN A 255 0.70 -11.35 15.75
N GLN A 256 1.70 -12.02 15.18
CA GLN A 256 3.04 -12.09 15.75
C GLN A 256 3.71 -10.71 15.76
N LEU A 257 3.33 -9.81 14.85
CA LEU A 257 3.84 -8.44 14.82
C LEU A 257 3.36 -7.60 16.01
N ALA A 258 2.29 -8.01 16.69
CA ALA A 258 1.81 -7.33 17.90
C ALA A 258 2.76 -7.43 19.10
N ALA A 259 3.73 -8.34 19.06
CA ALA A 259 4.70 -8.53 20.14
C ALA A 259 5.79 -7.43 20.20
N PHE A 260 5.95 -6.61 19.14
CA PHE A 260 6.96 -5.56 19.12
C PHE A 260 6.54 -4.36 19.98
N SER A 261 7.50 -3.79 20.71
CA SER A 261 7.27 -2.74 21.71
C SER A 261 6.65 -1.44 21.18
N CYS A 262 6.87 -1.13 19.92
CA CYS A 262 6.25 0.03 19.26
C CYS A 262 4.75 -0.18 18.96
N VAL A 263 4.27 -1.43 18.97
CA VAL A 263 2.88 -1.75 18.63
C VAL A 263 1.98 -1.49 19.83
N ARG A 264 1.03 -0.58 19.69
CA ARG A 264 0.06 -0.21 20.73
C ARG A 264 -1.19 -1.06 20.67
N GLN A 265 -1.64 -1.40 19.48
CA GLN A 265 -2.85 -2.18 19.28
C GLN A 265 -2.80 -2.96 17.96
N PHE A 266 -3.36 -4.17 17.98
CA PHE A 266 -3.63 -5.00 16.82
C PHE A 266 -5.13 -5.36 16.84
N VAL A 267 -5.86 -4.93 15.81
CA VAL A 267 -7.32 -5.12 15.74
C VAL A 267 -7.67 -6.03 14.56
N PRO A 268 -8.18 -7.24 14.81
CA PRO A 268 -8.74 -8.08 13.76
C PRO A 268 -10.09 -7.54 13.32
N LEU A 269 -10.35 -7.56 12.02
CA LEU A 269 -11.61 -7.19 11.40
C LEU A 269 -12.29 -8.46 10.83
N PRO A 270 -13.25 -9.05 11.55
CA PRO A 270 -13.92 -10.28 11.11
C PRO A 270 -14.63 -10.09 9.76
N GLY A 271 -14.48 -11.06 8.85
CA GLY A 271 -15.12 -11.05 7.54
C GLY A 271 -14.51 -10.11 6.49
N VAL A 272 -13.56 -9.25 6.89
CA VAL A 272 -12.90 -8.30 6.00
C VAL A 272 -11.66 -8.94 5.38
N GLY A 273 -11.41 -8.67 4.10
CA GLY A 273 -10.28 -9.19 3.33
C GLY A 273 -9.03 -8.33 3.38
N HIS A 274 -8.26 -8.34 2.28
CA HIS A 274 -6.93 -7.71 2.16
C HIS A 274 -6.95 -6.19 2.12
N CYS A 275 -8.07 -5.57 1.74
CA CYS A 275 -8.16 -4.12 1.51
C CYS A 275 -9.22 -3.46 2.43
N PRO A 276 -9.02 -3.47 3.78
CA PRO A 276 -10.02 -2.98 4.72
C PRO A 276 -10.49 -1.55 4.44
N GLN A 277 -9.58 -0.67 3.98
CA GLN A 277 -9.85 0.73 3.68
C GLN A 277 -10.91 0.92 2.60
N ASP A 278 -11.05 -0.02 1.69
CA ASP A 278 -12.04 0.04 0.61
C ASP A 278 -13.26 -0.85 0.90
N GLU A 279 -13.05 -1.98 1.58
CA GLU A 279 -14.08 -2.97 1.88
C GLU A 279 -14.96 -2.56 3.06
N ALA A 280 -14.34 -2.05 4.14
CA ALA A 280 -15.01 -1.63 5.37
C ALA A 280 -14.58 -0.20 5.79
N PRO A 281 -14.77 0.82 4.92
CA PRO A 281 -14.21 2.16 5.12
C PRO A 281 -14.69 2.82 6.40
N ASP A 282 -15.95 2.64 6.80
CA ASP A 282 -16.51 3.27 8.00
C ASP A 282 -15.82 2.75 9.27
N VAL A 283 -15.58 1.43 9.33
CA VAL A 283 -14.87 0.79 10.45
C VAL A 283 -13.42 1.28 10.50
N VAL A 284 -12.74 1.29 9.36
CA VAL A 284 -11.35 1.75 9.25
C VAL A 284 -11.21 3.22 9.62
N ASN A 285 -12.09 4.08 9.10
CA ASN A 285 -12.08 5.51 9.42
C ASN A 285 -12.32 5.74 10.92
N GLY A 286 -13.23 4.97 11.54
CA GLY A 286 -13.50 5.05 12.98
C GLY A 286 -12.26 4.73 13.83
N TYR A 287 -11.54 3.66 13.53
CA TYR A 287 -10.29 3.33 14.23
C TYR A 287 -9.20 4.37 14.00
N ILE A 288 -9.02 4.85 12.76
CA ILE A 288 -8.04 5.91 12.47
C ILE A 288 -8.34 7.15 13.32
N GLN A 289 -9.58 7.63 13.31
CA GLN A 289 -9.97 8.80 14.10
C GLN A 289 -9.81 8.58 15.61
N GLN A 290 -10.15 7.41 16.12
CA GLN A 290 -9.96 7.05 17.51
C GLN A 290 -8.49 7.12 17.92
N TRP A 291 -7.57 6.57 17.12
CA TRP A 291 -6.15 6.56 17.44
C TRP A 291 -5.48 7.93 17.29
N LEU A 292 -5.97 8.75 16.35
CA LEU A 292 -5.50 10.13 16.22
C LEU A 292 -5.95 11.04 17.37
N ALA A 293 -7.05 10.71 18.04
CA ALA A 293 -7.57 11.47 19.17
C ALA A 293 -6.94 11.08 20.52
N SER A 294 -6.25 9.93 20.59
CA SER A 294 -5.67 9.38 21.84
C SER A 294 -4.22 9.80 22.09
N GLU A 295 -3.63 10.59 21.19
CA GLU A 295 -2.30 11.18 21.28
C GLU A 295 -2.34 12.71 21.22
#